data_52cb6d41adff305efb7ae22890fc1a70
#
_entry.id   52cb6d41adff305efb7ae22890fc1a70
#
_cell.length_a   1.000
_cell.length_b   1.000
_cell.length_c   1.000
_cell.angle_alpha   90.00
_cell.angle_beta   90.00
_cell.angle_gamma   90.00
#
_symmetry.space_group_name_H-M   'P 1'
#
loop_
_entity.id
_entity.type
_entity.pdbx_description
1 polymer ?
#
loop_
_entity_poly.entity_id
_entity_poly.type
_entity_poly.pdbx_seq_one_letter_code
_entity_poly.pdbx_strand_id
1 'polypeptide(L)'
;MNKDNKPKVLLRALEPEDLDLLYGIENNPEVWNVSPTNVPYSRYVLHNYLANAVNDIYVDKQVRFVLDADKEQCVGLLDVVHFEPKHRRAEVSIVLRKEFRKKGLAQSALFQLLDYSLRVLHLHQLYAVVPKANQASINLFTRVGFKINAELKDWLFDGEYYENALLMYYIL
;
A
#
# COMPACT_ATOMS: atom_id res chain seq x y z
N MET A 1 -9.41 -25.90 9.40
CA MET A 1 -9.73 -24.90 8.36
C MET A 1 -8.79 -25.15 7.19
N ASN A 2 -9.34 -25.54 6.04
CA ASN A 2 -8.56 -25.84 4.83
C ASN A 2 -7.70 -24.65 4.42
N LYS A 3 -6.40 -24.90 4.23
CA LYS A 3 -5.42 -23.92 3.72
C LYS A 3 -5.71 -23.44 2.28
N ASP A 4 -6.62 -24.08 1.58
CA ASP A 4 -6.84 -23.90 0.14
C ASP A 4 -7.93 -22.88 -0.24
N ASN A 5 -8.56 -22.21 0.73
CA ASN A 5 -9.68 -21.29 0.44
C ASN A 5 -9.39 -19.82 0.76
N LYS A 6 -8.11 -19.41 0.77
CA LYS A 6 -7.78 -17.99 0.82
C LYS A 6 -7.83 -17.41 -0.59
N PRO A 7 -8.42 -16.22 -0.78
CA PRO A 7 -8.43 -15.58 -2.08
C PRO A 7 -6.99 -15.39 -2.56
N LYS A 8 -6.70 -15.86 -3.76
CA LYS A 8 -5.36 -15.72 -4.34
C LYS A 8 -5.24 -14.30 -4.93
N VAL A 9 -4.24 -13.59 -4.45
CA VAL A 9 -3.80 -12.30 -5.00
C VAL A 9 -2.40 -12.50 -5.54
N LEU A 10 -2.11 -11.95 -6.70
CA LEU A 10 -0.78 -11.89 -7.29
C LEU A 10 -0.26 -10.46 -7.14
N LEU A 11 0.96 -10.32 -6.64
CA LEU A 11 1.71 -9.07 -6.67
C LEU A 11 2.51 -9.02 -7.97
N ARG A 12 2.30 -8.01 -8.80
CA ARG A 12 3.09 -7.80 -10.02
C ARG A 12 3.55 -6.35 -10.14
N ALA A 13 4.54 -6.14 -10.99
CA ALA A 13 4.96 -4.80 -11.35
C ALA A 13 3.84 -4.02 -12.03
N LEU A 14 3.95 -2.70 -11.97
CA LEU A 14 3.10 -1.77 -12.71
C LEU A 14 3.54 -1.77 -14.18
N GLU A 15 2.59 -1.89 -15.11
CA GLU A 15 2.80 -1.93 -16.54
C GLU A 15 2.15 -0.71 -17.23
N PRO A 16 2.57 -0.33 -18.44
CA PRO A 16 1.96 0.79 -19.17
C PRO A 16 0.44 0.68 -19.35
N GLU A 17 -0.08 -0.55 -19.44
CA GLU A 17 -1.50 -0.86 -19.56
C GLU A 17 -2.30 -0.52 -18.31
N ASP A 18 -1.64 -0.35 -17.17
CA ASP A 18 -2.28 0.01 -15.89
C ASP A 18 -2.54 1.52 -15.75
N LEU A 19 -2.26 2.32 -16.78
CA LEU A 19 -2.42 3.78 -16.74
C LEU A 19 -3.83 4.21 -16.33
N ASP A 20 -4.86 3.56 -16.88
CA ASP A 20 -6.25 3.89 -16.55
C ASP A 20 -6.62 3.56 -15.11
N LEU A 21 -6.09 2.45 -14.61
CA LEU A 21 -6.22 2.07 -13.23
C LEU A 21 -5.55 3.08 -12.29
N LEU A 22 -4.27 3.39 -12.58
CA LEU A 22 -3.48 4.33 -11.79
C LEU A 22 -4.17 5.70 -11.77
N TYR A 23 -4.65 6.16 -12.94
CA TYR A 23 -5.42 7.40 -13.05
C TYR A 23 -6.69 7.39 -12.20
N GLY A 24 -7.41 6.29 -12.17
CA GLY A 24 -8.64 6.16 -11.38
C GLY A 24 -8.39 6.12 -9.87
N ILE A 25 -7.31 5.47 -9.42
CA ILE A 25 -6.96 5.40 -7.99
C ILE A 25 -6.37 6.72 -7.51
N GLU A 26 -5.38 7.27 -8.20
CA GLU A 26 -4.67 8.49 -7.79
C GLU A 26 -5.56 9.74 -7.81
N ASN A 27 -6.58 9.75 -8.66
CA ASN A 27 -7.53 10.86 -8.76
C ASN A 27 -8.83 10.63 -7.97
N ASN A 28 -8.89 9.59 -7.14
CA ASN A 28 -10.05 9.36 -6.29
C ASN A 28 -9.99 10.24 -5.04
N PRO A 29 -10.93 11.19 -4.85
CA PRO A 29 -10.94 12.06 -3.68
C PRO A 29 -10.97 11.33 -2.33
N GLU A 30 -11.55 10.12 -2.28
CA GLU A 30 -11.57 9.30 -1.06
C GLU A 30 -10.16 8.88 -0.60
N VAL A 31 -9.16 8.92 -1.49
CA VAL A 31 -7.78 8.52 -1.20
C VAL A 31 -6.90 9.73 -0.86
N TRP A 32 -7.30 10.94 -1.27
CA TRP A 32 -6.48 12.13 -1.09
C TRP A 32 -6.18 12.48 0.37
N ASN A 33 -7.11 12.22 1.28
CA ASN A 33 -6.91 12.49 2.72
C ASN A 33 -5.80 11.65 3.36
N VAL A 34 -5.38 10.58 2.69
CA VAL A 34 -4.31 9.68 3.16
C VAL A 34 -3.11 9.66 2.19
N SER A 35 -3.20 10.35 1.07
CA SER A 35 -2.14 10.50 0.08
C SER A 35 -1.25 11.71 0.42
N PRO A 36 0.04 11.69 0.06
CA PRO A 36 0.91 12.85 0.22
C PRO A 36 0.55 14.01 -0.72
N THR A 37 -0.32 13.79 -1.70
CA THR A 37 -0.75 14.81 -2.66
C THR A 37 -2.27 14.93 -2.69
N ASN A 38 -2.75 16.15 -2.93
CA ASN A 38 -4.18 16.49 -3.03
C ASN A 38 -4.52 17.18 -4.36
N VAL A 39 -3.62 17.07 -5.35
CA VAL A 39 -3.84 17.62 -6.70
C VAL A 39 -4.08 16.48 -7.69
N PRO A 40 -5.02 16.64 -8.62
CA PRO A 40 -5.26 15.62 -9.63
C PRO A 40 -4.06 15.46 -10.57
N TYR A 41 -3.75 14.21 -10.88
CA TYR A 41 -2.73 13.88 -11.87
C TYR A 41 -3.32 13.82 -13.27
N SER A 42 -2.62 14.42 -14.25
CA SER A 42 -2.94 14.20 -15.66
C SER A 42 -2.47 12.81 -16.11
N ARG A 43 -3.13 12.27 -17.15
CA ARG A 43 -2.66 11.03 -17.80
C ARG A 43 -1.22 11.14 -18.30
N TYR A 44 -0.84 12.31 -18.77
CA TYR A 44 0.53 12.59 -19.24
C TYR A 44 1.55 12.42 -18.10
N VAL A 45 1.28 12.98 -16.93
CA VAL A 45 2.17 12.85 -15.75
C VAL A 45 2.29 11.39 -15.33
N LEU A 46 1.17 10.67 -15.26
CA LEU A 46 1.19 9.25 -14.88
C LEU A 46 1.85 8.37 -15.94
N HIS A 47 1.66 8.67 -17.22
CA HIS A 47 2.37 7.99 -18.30
C HIS A 47 3.90 8.18 -18.17
N ASN A 48 4.34 9.42 -17.91
CA ASN A 48 5.77 9.70 -17.72
C ASN A 48 6.31 9.01 -16.45
N TYR A 49 5.53 8.93 -15.39
CA TYR A 49 5.88 8.17 -14.18
C TYR A 49 6.12 6.68 -14.52
N LEU A 50 5.21 6.06 -15.28
CA LEU A 50 5.35 4.67 -15.73
C LEU A 50 6.59 4.50 -16.64
N ALA A 51 6.76 5.39 -17.62
CA ALA A 51 7.84 5.30 -18.60
C ALA A 51 9.24 5.50 -18.01
N ASN A 52 9.34 6.27 -16.92
CA ASN A 52 10.63 6.60 -16.28
C ASN A 52 10.88 5.83 -14.98
N ALA A 53 10.02 4.89 -14.62
CA ALA A 53 10.24 4.04 -13.45
C ALA A 53 11.50 3.19 -13.66
N VAL A 54 12.49 3.38 -12.78
CA VAL A 54 13.75 2.61 -12.84
C VAL A 54 13.54 1.19 -12.33
N ASN A 55 12.48 0.98 -11.53
CA ASN A 55 12.17 -0.29 -10.86
C ASN A 55 13.30 -0.82 -9.97
N ASP A 56 14.11 0.09 -9.44
CA ASP A 56 15.16 -0.21 -8.48
C ASP A 56 14.81 0.47 -7.13
N ILE A 57 14.45 -0.33 -6.15
CA ILE A 57 14.06 0.15 -4.83
C ILE A 57 15.18 0.93 -4.11
N TYR A 58 16.45 0.67 -4.45
CA TYR A 58 17.59 1.39 -3.87
C TYR A 58 17.74 2.79 -4.45
N VAL A 59 17.27 3.02 -5.68
CA VAL A 59 17.24 4.31 -6.35
C VAL A 59 15.95 5.05 -6.02
N ASP A 60 14.81 4.41 -6.28
CA ASP A 60 13.49 5.02 -6.17
C ASP A 60 13.02 5.14 -4.70
N LYS A 61 13.65 4.41 -3.77
CA LYS A 61 13.26 4.29 -2.36
C LYS A 61 11.82 3.81 -2.18
N GLN A 62 11.26 3.22 -3.21
CA GLN A 62 9.90 2.69 -3.24
C GLN A 62 9.76 1.57 -4.27
N VAL A 63 8.75 0.75 -4.06
CA VAL A 63 8.22 -0.17 -5.07
C VAL A 63 6.71 -0.19 -4.98
N ARG A 64 6.04 -0.16 -6.12
CA ARG A 64 4.59 -0.23 -6.24
C ARG A 64 4.20 -1.53 -6.92
N PHE A 65 3.29 -2.27 -6.30
CA PHE A 65 2.71 -3.48 -6.86
C PHE A 65 1.26 -3.26 -7.26
N VAL A 66 0.90 -3.81 -8.40
CA VAL A 66 -0.49 -4.05 -8.76
C VAL A 66 -0.95 -5.34 -8.11
N LEU A 67 -2.14 -5.33 -7.57
CA LEU A 67 -2.78 -6.48 -6.97
C LEU A 67 -3.77 -7.09 -7.98
N ASP A 68 -3.45 -8.27 -8.49
CA ASP A 68 -4.37 -9.03 -9.33
C ASP A 68 -5.06 -10.13 -8.53
N ALA A 69 -6.35 -10.32 -8.74
CA ALA A 69 -7.12 -11.43 -8.19
C ALA A 69 -7.90 -12.12 -9.32
N ASP A 70 -7.88 -13.48 -9.32
CA ASP A 70 -8.60 -14.29 -10.29
C ASP A 70 -8.47 -13.83 -11.76
N LYS A 71 -7.35 -14.16 -12.38
CA LYS A 71 -7.16 -14.17 -13.85
C LYS A 71 -7.41 -12.83 -14.56
N GLU A 72 -6.95 -11.69 -14.08
CA GLU A 72 -6.89 -10.46 -14.89
C GLU A 72 -7.54 -9.20 -14.31
N GLN A 73 -8.10 -9.26 -13.10
CA GLN A 73 -8.69 -8.05 -12.52
C GLN A 73 -7.72 -7.37 -11.57
N CYS A 74 -7.22 -6.22 -11.96
CA CYS A 74 -6.55 -5.38 -11.00
C CYS A 74 -7.53 -4.92 -9.92
N VAL A 75 -7.28 -5.36 -8.69
CA VAL A 75 -8.14 -5.09 -7.52
C VAL A 75 -7.64 -3.94 -6.67
N GLY A 76 -6.39 -3.50 -6.88
CA GLY A 76 -5.81 -2.41 -6.11
C GLY A 76 -4.31 -2.27 -6.28
N LEU A 77 -3.72 -1.44 -5.43
CA LEU A 77 -2.29 -1.17 -5.36
C LEU A 77 -1.76 -1.43 -3.96
N LEU A 78 -0.50 -1.84 -3.89
CA LEU A 78 0.25 -2.00 -2.65
C LEU A 78 1.62 -1.33 -2.83
N ASP A 79 1.93 -0.41 -1.95
CA ASP A 79 3.16 0.37 -2.00
C ASP A 79 4.07 0.02 -0.83
N VAL A 80 5.35 -0.12 -1.13
CA VAL A 80 6.44 -0.08 -0.16
C VAL A 80 7.20 1.21 -0.44
N VAL A 81 7.18 2.13 0.51
CA VAL A 81 7.78 3.46 0.37
C VAL A 81 8.73 3.74 1.52
N HIS A 82 9.44 4.85 1.47
CA HIS A 82 10.40 5.25 2.51
C HIS A 82 11.39 4.12 2.84
N PHE A 83 11.85 3.40 1.80
CA PHE A 83 12.80 2.30 1.97
C PHE A 83 14.13 2.83 2.49
N GLU A 84 14.52 2.35 3.67
CA GLU A 84 15.77 2.68 4.33
C GLU A 84 16.68 1.45 4.41
N PRO A 85 17.59 1.27 3.44
CA PRO A 85 18.43 0.07 3.37
C PRO A 85 19.35 -0.07 4.59
N LYS A 86 19.87 1.02 5.13
CA LYS A 86 20.73 1.01 6.33
C LYS A 86 20.01 0.45 7.55
N HIS A 87 18.75 0.83 7.74
CA HIS A 87 17.94 0.42 8.88
C HIS A 87 17.02 -0.77 8.56
N ARG A 88 17.05 -1.25 7.32
CA ARG A 88 16.29 -2.41 6.84
C ARG A 88 14.81 -2.32 7.18
N ARG A 89 14.22 -1.15 6.94
CA ARG A 89 12.80 -0.87 7.17
C ARG A 89 12.17 -0.12 6.01
N ALA A 90 10.86 -0.25 5.89
CA ALA A 90 10.06 0.50 4.92
C ALA A 90 8.64 0.69 5.42
N GLU A 91 7.95 1.70 4.89
CA GLU A 91 6.53 1.90 5.10
C GLU A 91 5.73 1.12 4.06
N VAL A 92 4.58 0.57 4.49
CA VAL A 92 3.64 -0.09 3.61
C VAL A 92 2.30 0.64 3.59
N SER A 93 1.75 0.81 2.40
CA SER A 93 0.37 1.23 2.21
C SER A 93 -0.35 0.31 1.22
N ILE A 94 -1.67 0.21 1.35
CA ILE A 94 -2.49 -0.63 0.49
C ILE A 94 -3.83 0.03 0.23
N VAL A 95 -4.23 0.06 -1.03
CA VAL A 95 -5.54 0.54 -1.45
C VAL A 95 -6.22 -0.50 -2.32
N LEU A 96 -7.47 -0.84 -1.99
CA LEU A 96 -8.32 -1.68 -2.83
C LEU A 96 -9.43 -0.84 -3.45
N ARG A 97 -9.76 -1.13 -4.70
CA ARG A 97 -10.96 -0.64 -5.34
C ARG A 97 -12.17 -1.09 -4.53
N LYS A 98 -13.18 -0.22 -4.45
CA LYS A 98 -14.32 -0.35 -3.54
C LYS A 98 -15.05 -1.69 -3.66
N GLU A 99 -15.25 -2.16 -4.87
CA GLU A 99 -15.94 -3.41 -5.22
C GLU A 99 -15.18 -4.68 -4.80
N PHE A 100 -13.89 -4.55 -4.47
CA PHE A 100 -13.04 -5.67 -4.05
C PHE A 100 -12.74 -5.70 -2.55
N ARG A 101 -13.25 -4.72 -1.79
CA ARG A 101 -13.07 -4.65 -0.34
C ARG A 101 -13.85 -5.75 0.38
N LYS A 102 -13.44 -6.07 1.61
CA LYS A 102 -14.08 -7.06 2.51
C LYS A 102 -14.10 -8.51 2.00
N LYS A 103 -13.27 -8.85 1.01
CA LYS A 103 -13.12 -10.18 0.43
C LYS A 103 -11.84 -10.91 0.86
N GLY A 104 -11.09 -10.38 1.83
CA GLY A 104 -9.82 -10.97 2.29
C GLY A 104 -8.62 -10.73 1.38
N LEU A 105 -8.79 -10.03 0.24
CA LEU A 105 -7.74 -9.82 -0.75
C LEU A 105 -6.57 -8.99 -0.18
N ALA A 106 -6.85 -7.90 0.54
CA ALA A 106 -5.81 -7.08 1.16
C ALA A 106 -4.98 -7.88 2.18
N GLN A 107 -5.61 -8.75 2.97
CA GLN A 107 -4.90 -9.61 3.90
C GLN A 107 -3.99 -10.61 3.18
N SER A 108 -4.47 -11.20 2.09
CA SER A 108 -3.67 -12.10 1.24
C SER A 108 -2.46 -11.38 0.63
N ALA A 109 -2.66 -10.16 0.12
CA ALA A 109 -1.59 -9.34 -0.43
C ALA A 109 -0.51 -8.99 0.61
N LEU A 110 -0.94 -8.57 1.81
CA LEU A 110 -0.01 -8.24 2.88
C LEU A 110 0.82 -9.45 3.34
N PHE A 111 0.24 -10.65 3.43
CA PHE A 111 1.03 -11.85 3.75
C PHE A 111 2.09 -12.16 2.69
N GLN A 112 1.79 -11.97 1.39
CA GLN A 112 2.79 -12.12 0.33
C GLN A 112 3.87 -11.05 0.43
N LEU A 113 3.48 -9.80 0.76
CA LEU A 113 4.44 -8.72 0.97
C LEU A 113 5.38 -9.03 2.14
N LEU A 114 4.90 -9.56 3.27
CA LEU A 114 5.76 -9.95 4.39
C LEU A 114 6.82 -10.96 3.96
N ASP A 115 6.42 -12.00 3.22
CA ASP A 115 7.35 -13.01 2.70
C ASP A 115 8.36 -12.40 1.71
N TYR A 116 7.89 -11.57 0.78
CA TYR A 116 8.74 -10.84 -0.17
C TYR A 116 9.72 -9.89 0.53
N SER A 117 9.24 -9.14 1.52
CA SER A 117 10.05 -8.19 2.28
C SER A 117 11.16 -8.88 3.07
N LEU A 118 10.87 -10.05 3.65
CA LEU A 118 11.87 -10.84 4.36
C LEU A 118 12.89 -11.48 3.41
N ARG A 119 12.41 -12.17 2.37
CA ARG A 119 13.28 -13.04 1.54
C ARG A 119 13.98 -12.32 0.41
N VAL A 120 13.36 -11.28 -0.16
CA VAL A 120 13.87 -10.57 -1.34
C VAL A 120 14.47 -9.23 -0.95
N LEU A 121 13.75 -8.42 -0.17
CA LEU A 121 14.23 -7.11 0.25
C LEU A 121 15.12 -7.16 1.49
N HIS A 122 15.17 -8.30 2.19
CA HIS A 122 15.93 -8.51 3.41
C HIS A 122 15.65 -7.44 4.48
N LEU A 123 14.39 -6.98 4.55
CA LEU A 123 13.96 -6.05 5.56
C LEU A 123 13.92 -6.72 6.94
N HIS A 124 14.06 -5.91 7.96
CA HIS A 124 13.85 -6.29 9.36
C HIS A 124 12.47 -5.85 9.85
N GLN A 125 11.95 -4.77 9.31
CA GLN A 125 10.72 -4.18 9.79
C GLN A 125 9.90 -3.55 8.66
N LEU A 126 8.59 -3.80 8.69
CA LEU A 126 7.61 -2.99 7.98
C LEU A 126 6.80 -2.16 8.99
N TYR A 127 6.45 -0.94 8.61
CA TYR A 127 5.54 -0.11 9.38
C TYR A 127 4.46 0.50 8.49
N ALA A 128 3.39 0.95 9.11
CA ALA A 128 2.30 1.65 8.44
C ALA A 128 1.83 2.82 9.31
N VAL A 129 1.53 3.95 8.69
CA VAL A 129 0.90 5.10 9.34
C VAL A 129 -0.57 5.10 8.94
N VAL A 130 -1.44 4.85 9.90
CA VAL A 130 -2.88 4.64 9.65
C VAL A 130 -3.68 5.72 10.35
N PRO A 131 -4.57 6.46 9.64
CA PRO A 131 -5.47 7.40 10.29
C PRO A 131 -6.24 6.73 11.43
N LYS A 132 -6.29 7.36 12.60
CA LYS A 132 -6.92 6.79 13.79
C LYS A 132 -8.41 6.47 13.58
N ALA A 133 -9.08 7.24 12.72
CA ALA A 133 -10.48 6.98 12.33
C ALA A 133 -10.65 5.80 11.36
N ASN A 134 -9.58 5.35 10.69
CA ASN A 134 -9.65 4.26 9.70
C ASN A 134 -9.62 2.88 10.35
N GLN A 135 -10.72 2.53 11.01
CA GLN A 135 -10.86 1.24 11.72
C GLN A 135 -10.69 0.02 10.79
N ALA A 136 -11.05 0.16 9.51
CA ALA A 136 -10.91 -0.92 8.54
C ALA A 136 -9.43 -1.29 8.30
N SER A 137 -8.57 -0.28 8.12
CA SER A 137 -7.13 -0.48 7.98
C SER A 137 -6.48 -0.95 9.28
N ILE A 138 -6.85 -0.38 10.43
CA ILE A 138 -6.35 -0.83 11.73
C ILE A 138 -6.64 -2.32 11.94
N ASN A 139 -7.88 -2.75 11.68
CA ASN A 139 -8.28 -4.15 11.80
C ASN A 139 -7.54 -5.05 10.80
N LEU A 140 -7.31 -4.58 9.57
CA LEU A 140 -6.57 -5.32 8.55
C LEU A 140 -5.13 -5.55 9.01
N PHE A 141 -4.39 -4.50 9.36
CA PHE A 141 -3.00 -4.60 9.81
C PHE A 141 -2.87 -5.44 11.08
N THR A 142 -3.78 -5.28 12.04
CA THR A 142 -3.79 -6.09 13.27
C THR A 142 -3.98 -7.58 12.98
N ARG A 143 -4.91 -7.94 12.06
CA ARG A 143 -5.12 -9.35 11.64
C ARG A 143 -3.93 -9.97 10.94
N VAL A 144 -3.13 -9.17 10.25
CA VAL A 144 -1.88 -9.61 9.62
C VAL A 144 -0.77 -9.79 10.65
N GLY A 145 -0.89 -9.15 11.81
CA GLY A 145 0.06 -9.26 12.92
C GLY A 145 0.83 -7.98 13.24
N PHE A 146 0.49 -6.87 12.60
CA PHE A 146 1.05 -5.57 12.98
C PHE A 146 0.57 -5.18 14.38
N LYS A 147 1.44 -4.51 15.11
CA LYS A 147 1.18 -3.99 16.45
C LYS A 147 1.20 -2.46 16.43
N ILE A 148 0.34 -1.84 17.23
CA ILE A 148 0.37 -0.40 17.44
C ILE A 148 1.59 -0.07 18.31
N ASN A 149 2.42 0.86 17.83
CA ASN A 149 3.59 1.35 18.55
C ASN A 149 3.34 2.70 19.22
N ALA A 150 2.72 3.62 18.50
CA ALA A 150 2.50 4.98 18.97
C ALA A 150 1.27 5.61 18.33
N GLU A 151 0.71 6.61 19.01
CA GLU A 151 -0.24 7.55 18.44
C GLU A 151 0.50 8.83 18.08
N LEU A 152 0.42 9.21 16.81
CA LEU A 152 0.98 10.42 16.25
C LEU A 152 -0.08 11.52 16.31
N LYS A 153 0.18 12.56 17.10
CA LYS A 153 -0.78 13.65 17.30
C LYS A 153 -0.75 14.62 16.13
N ASP A 154 -1.96 15.08 15.72
CA ASP A 154 -2.15 16.08 14.67
C ASP A 154 -1.32 15.79 13.41
N TRP A 155 -1.31 14.52 13.01
CA TRP A 155 -0.39 14.02 11.99
C TRP A 155 -0.89 14.19 10.56
N LEU A 156 -2.19 14.10 10.38
CA LEU A 156 -2.84 14.22 9.07
C LEU A 156 -3.72 15.47 9.07
N PHE A 157 -3.77 16.14 7.92
CA PHE A 157 -4.62 17.30 7.71
C PHE A 157 -5.60 17.01 6.57
N ASP A 158 -6.90 17.08 6.83
CA ASP A 158 -7.96 16.78 5.85
C ASP A 158 -8.40 17.98 5.02
N GLY A 159 -7.82 19.15 5.26
CA GLY A 159 -8.18 20.43 4.66
C GLY A 159 -8.91 21.36 5.62
N GLU A 160 -9.40 20.86 6.74
CA GLU A 160 -10.11 21.62 7.76
C GLU A 160 -9.59 21.34 9.18
N TYR A 161 -9.36 20.04 9.51
CA TYR A 161 -8.93 19.60 10.83
C TYR A 161 -7.70 18.72 10.76
N TYR A 162 -6.98 18.67 11.88
CA TYR A 162 -5.90 17.71 12.07
C TYR A 162 -6.44 16.40 12.67
N GLU A 163 -5.99 15.28 12.13
CA GLU A 163 -6.31 13.96 12.61
C GLU A 163 -5.06 13.25 13.13
N ASN A 164 -5.25 12.49 14.22
CA ASN A 164 -4.19 11.62 14.74
C ASN A 164 -4.04 10.39 13.85
N ALA A 165 -2.81 9.88 13.77
CA ALA A 165 -2.52 8.62 13.13
C ALA A 165 -1.95 7.60 14.12
N LEU A 166 -2.05 6.32 13.80
CA LEU A 166 -1.40 5.24 14.52
C LEU A 166 -0.18 4.78 13.73
N LEU A 167 0.97 4.75 14.37
CA LEU A 167 2.15 4.07 13.85
C LEU A 167 2.04 2.59 14.22
N MET A 168 1.85 1.75 13.22
CA MET A 168 1.80 0.30 13.37
C MET A 168 3.05 -0.33 12.78
N TYR A 169 3.54 -1.45 13.34
CA TYR A 169 4.76 -2.10 12.88
C TYR A 169 4.66 -3.62 12.91
N TYR A 170 5.48 -4.25 12.07
CA TYR A 170 5.68 -5.70 12.02
C TYR A 170 7.19 -5.99 11.94
N ILE A 171 7.69 -6.83 12.82
CA ILE A 171 9.07 -7.35 12.76
C ILE A 171 9.07 -8.63 11.94
N LEU A 172 9.87 -8.67 10.88
CA LEU A 172 9.99 -9.76 9.90
C LEU A 172 10.90 -10.87 10.40
#